data_e120de202f3e475433451caf2106fdf1
#
_entry.id   e120de202f3e475433451caf2106fdf1
#
_cell.length_a   1.000
_cell.length_b   1.000
_cell.length_c   1.000
_cell.angle_alpha   90.00
_cell.angle_beta   90.00
_cell.angle_gamma   90.00
#
_symmetry.space_group_name_H-M   'P 1'
#
loop_
_entity.id
_entity.type
_entity.pdbx_description
1 polymer ?
#
loop_
_entity_poly.entity_id
_entity_poly.type
_entity_poly.pdbx_seq_one_letter_code
_entity_poly.pdbx_strand_id
1 'polypeptide(L)'
;MRSKRPARNRSRASETEDGTLTDRAYRELEEMIVTLRLSPGTVLSEQALASRLKIGRTPIREALQRLARDGLVVIMPRRGIMVSEINLRLQLRLLEVRRELERLMASLAAERASPEERREFAEVAEAMLDAAAKADDIAFKIGRAHV
;
A
#
# COMPACT_ATOMS: atom_id res chain seq x y z
N MET A 1 49.92 -26.57 -16.36
CA MET A 1 48.48 -26.71 -16.12
C MET A 1 48.07 -25.71 -15.05
N ARG A 2 47.44 -24.59 -15.45
CA ARG A 2 46.89 -23.56 -14.54
C ARG A 2 45.37 -23.63 -14.60
N SER A 3 44.78 -24.11 -13.52
CA SER A 3 43.31 -24.17 -13.33
C SER A 3 42.73 -22.76 -13.18
N LYS A 4 41.82 -22.36 -14.08
CA LYS A 4 40.96 -21.16 -13.95
C LYS A 4 39.81 -21.46 -12.99
N ARG A 5 39.79 -20.82 -11.82
CA ARG A 5 38.63 -20.75 -10.95
C ARG A 5 37.54 -19.86 -11.60
N PRO A 6 36.28 -20.26 -11.60
CA PRO A 6 35.19 -19.39 -12.07
C PRO A 6 34.89 -18.27 -11.05
N ALA A 7 34.68 -17.07 -11.58
CA ALA A 7 34.27 -15.91 -10.82
C ALA A 7 32.87 -16.15 -10.19
N ARG A 8 32.80 -16.12 -8.87
CA ARG A 8 31.59 -16.27 -8.05
C ARG A 8 30.78 -14.96 -8.07
N ASN A 9 29.65 -15.05 -8.65
CA ASN A 9 28.46 -14.21 -8.62
C ASN A 9 28.34 -13.29 -7.36
N ARG A 10 28.61 -11.98 -7.54
CA ARG A 10 28.50 -10.92 -6.52
C ARG A 10 27.18 -10.13 -6.61
N SER A 11 26.10 -10.71 -7.10
CA SER A 11 24.83 -9.98 -7.31
C SER A 11 23.68 -10.42 -6.41
N ARG A 12 23.94 -11.10 -5.27
CA ARG A 12 22.89 -11.59 -4.37
C ARG A 12 22.87 -10.97 -2.95
N ALA A 13 23.57 -9.89 -2.71
CA ALA A 13 23.75 -9.34 -1.36
C ALA A 13 23.11 -7.97 -1.10
N SER A 14 22.12 -7.53 -1.90
CA SER A 14 21.41 -6.27 -1.67
C SER A 14 19.88 -6.40 -1.64
N GLU A 15 19.35 -7.60 -1.42
CA GLU A 15 17.89 -7.86 -1.50
C GLU A 15 17.16 -7.95 -0.14
N THR A 16 17.77 -7.57 0.98
CA THR A 16 17.22 -7.91 2.31
C THR A 16 16.85 -6.76 3.24
N GLU A 17 16.91 -5.49 2.85
CA GLU A 17 16.44 -4.40 3.73
C GLU A 17 15.34 -3.49 3.16
N ASP A 18 15.02 -3.56 1.84
CA ASP A 18 14.05 -2.64 1.21
C ASP A 18 12.97 -3.34 0.36
N GLY A 19 12.84 -4.64 0.46
CA GLY A 19 11.98 -5.44 -0.42
C GLY A 19 12.55 -5.51 -1.85
N THR A 20 11.85 -6.21 -2.73
CA THR A 20 12.24 -6.30 -4.14
C THR A 20 12.00 -4.96 -4.86
N LEU A 21 12.67 -4.74 -6.03
CA LEU A 21 12.36 -3.58 -6.88
C LEU A 21 10.88 -3.53 -7.29
N THR A 22 10.22 -4.67 -7.35
CA THR A 22 8.77 -4.78 -7.58
C THR A 22 7.97 -4.25 -6.40
N ASP A 23 8.36 -4.57 -5.16
CA ASP A 23 7.69 -4.07 -3.96
C ASP A 23 7.89 -2.55 -3.81
N ARG A 24 9.07 -2.07 -4.10
CA ARG A 24 9.34 -0.63 -4.13
C ARG A 24 8.49 0.07 -5.17
N ALA A 25 8.44 -0.44 -6.41
CA ALA A 25 7.62 0.10 -7.48
C ALA A 25 6.12 0.10 -7.08
N TYR A 26 5.65 -0.99 -6.46
CA TYR A 26 4.28 -1.09 -5.99
C TYR A 26 3.96 0.01 -4.98
N ARG A 27 4.76 0.16 -3.90
CA ARG A 27 4.54 1.17 -2.86
C ARG A 27 4.56 2.60 -3.41
N GLU A 28 5.56 2.93 -4.25
CA GLU A 28 5.67 4.27 -4.84
C GLU A 28 4.47 4.59 -5.77
N LEU A 29 4.03 3.62 -6.58
CA LEU A 29 2.86 3.80 -7.45
C LEU A 29 1.56 3.87 -6.66
N GLU A 30 1.37 3.02 -5.66
CA GLU A 30 0.23 3.06 -4.74
C GLU A 30 0.13 4.42 -4.06
N GLU A 31 1.23 4.92 -3.48
CA GLU A 31 1.28 6.25 -2.87
C GLU A 31 0.89 7.36 -3.85
N MET A 32 1.39 7.29 -5.09
CA MET A 32 1.07 8.29 -6.12
C MET A 32 -0.41 8.27 -6.50
N ILE A 33 -1.07 7.11 -6.48
CA ILE A 33 -2.50 6.96 -6.75
C ILE A 33 -3.31 7.47 -5.56
N VAL A 34 -3.00 7.01 -4.35
CA VAL A 34 -3.74 7.36 -3.12
C VAL A 34 -3.63 8.85 -2.80
N THR A 35 -2.49 9.47 -3.09
CA THR A 35 -2.28 10.92 -2.93
C THR A 35 -2.74 11.76 -4.13
N LEU A 36 -3.40 11.14 -5.11
CA LEU A 36 -3.91 11.78 -6.34
C LEU A 36 -2.83 12.43 -7.22
N ARG A 37 -1.54 12.11 -7.00
CA ARG A 37 -0.45 12.47 -7.93
C ARG A 37 -0.58 11.76 -9.29
N LEU A 38 -1.27 10.63 -9.30
CA LEU A 38 -1.82 9.95 -10.47
C LEU A 38 -3.34 9.96 -10.31
N SER A 39 -4.02 10.87 -10.99
CA SER A 39 -5.45 11.06 -10.87
C SER A 39 -6.25 9.88 -11.44
N PRO A 40 -7.44 9.56 -10.89
CA PRO A 40 -8.37 8.60 -11.48
C PRO A 40 -8.61 8.87 -12.97
N GLY A 41 -8.69 7.82 -13.78
CA GLY A 41 -8.84 7.92 -15.25
C GLY A 41 -7.55 8.22 -16.02
N THR A 42 -6.42 8.49 -15.35
CA THR A 42 -5.13 8.72 -16.02
C THR A 42 -4.61 7.46 -16.68
N VAL A 43 -4.25 7.54 -17.96
CA VAL A 43 -3.59 6.45 -18.69
C VAL A 43 -2.10 6.43 -18.34
N LEU A 44 -1.61 5.29 -17.89
CA LEU A 44 -0.24 5.08 -17.44
C LEU A 44 0.62 4.47 -18.54
N SER A 45 1.84 4.98 -18.69
CA SER A 45 2.87 4.42 -19.55
C SER A 45 3.94 3.72 -18.71
N GLU A 46 4.13 2.41 -18.92
CA GLU A 46 5.20 1.64 -18.24
C GLU A 46 6.57 2.28 -18.43
N GLN A 47 6.84 2.81 -19.63
CA GLN A 47 8.10 3.46 -19.95
C GLN A 47 8.29 4.78 -19.19
N ALA A 48 7.27 5.61 -19.14
CA ALA A 48 7.31 6.88 -18.41
C ALA A 48 7.49 6.65 -16.90
N LEU A 49 6.77 5.65 -16.35
CA LEU A 49 6.89 5.27 -14.94
C LEU A 49 8.28 4.70 -14.62
N ALA A 50 8.82 3.82 -15.48
CA ALA A 50 10.16 3.27 -15.32
C ALA A 50 11.24 4.37 -15.29
N SER A 51 11.12 5.35 -16.17
CA SER A 51 12.04 6.52 -16.21
C SER A 51 11.88 7.41 -14.98
N ARG A 52 10.65 7.68 -14.56
CA ARG A 52 10.34 8.56 -13.41
C ARG A 52 10.82 7.97 -12.08
N LEU A 53 10.60 6.67 -11.87
CA LEU A 53 10.95 5.98 -10.62
C LEU A 53 12.38 5.43 -10.64
N LYS A 54 13.06 5.50 -11.78
CA LYS A 54 14.39 4.90 -12.01
C LYS A 54 14.42 3.40 -11.69
N ILE A 55 13.35 2.71 -12.04
CA ILE A 55 13.13 1.28 -11.86
C ILE A 55 12.97 0.63 -13.24
N GLY A 56 13.48 -0.59 -13.41
CA GLY A 56 13.36 -1.32 -14.68
C GLY A 56 11.92 -1.58 -15.09
N ARG A 57 11.66 -1.81 -16.39
CA ARG A 57 10.30 -2.05 -16.91
C ARG A 57 9.64 -3.31 -16.35
N THR A 58 10.41 -4.37 -16.13
CA THR A 58 9.87 -5.64 -15.59
C THR A 58 9.26 -5.45 -14.20
N PRO A 59 9.97 -4.92 -13.18
CA PRO A 59 9.38 -4.67 -11.88
C PRO A 59 8.22 -3.64 -11.93
N ILE A 60 8.24 -2.65 -12.81
CA ILE A 60 7.10 -1.73 -13.01
C ILE A 60 5.88 -2.49 -13.53
N ARG A 61 6.04 -3.38 -14.52
CA ARG A 61 4.93 -4.18 -15.06
C ARG A 61 4.34 -5.12 -14.01
N GLU A 62 5.18 -5.79 -13.22
CA GLU A 62 4.75 -6.66 -12.13
C GLU A 62 3.99 -5.88 -11.04
N ALA A 63 4.49 -4.71 -10.66
CA ALA A 63 3.83 -3.82 -9.72
C ALA A 63 2.44 -3.37 -10.25
N LEU A 64 2.34 -2.97 -11.52
CA LEU A 64 1.08 -2.59 -12.14
C LEU A 64 0.08 -3.76 -12.23
N GLN A 65 0.56 -4.98 -12.48
CA GLN A 65 -0.30 -6.18 -12.42
C GLN A 65 -0.82 -6.45 -11.00
N ARG A 66 -0.02 -6.18 -9.98
CA ARG A 66 -0.44 -6.29 -8.58
C ARG A 66 -1.47 -5.22 -8.24
N LEU A 67 -1.21 -3.96 -8.58
CA LEU A 67 -2.16 -2.85 -8.42
C LEU A 67 -3.49 -3.11 -9.16
N ALA A 68 -3.45 -3.82 -10.30
CA ALA A 68 -4.67 -4.21 -11.00
C ALA A 68 -5.48 -5.26 -10.24
N ARG A 69 -4.83 -6.23 -9.59
CA ARG A 69 -5.52 -7.19 -8.70
C ARG A 69 -6.13 -6.51 -7.49
N ASP A 70 -5.47 -5.47 -6.98
CA ASP A 70 -5.93 -4.66 -5.84
C ASP A 70 -6.99 -3.60 -6.27
N GLY A 71 -7.32 -3.54 -7.56
CA GLY A 71 -8.35 -2.65 -8.10
C GLY A 71 -7.94 -1.18 -8.25
N LEU A 72 -6.66 -0.85 -8.04
CA LEU A 72 -6.14 0.52 -8.12
C LEU A 72 -5.89 0.98 -9.56
N VAL A 73 -5.67 0.03 -10.47
CA VAL A 73 -5.57 0.30 -11.91
C VAL A 73 -6.36 -0.74 -12.72
N VAL A 74 -6.71 -0.40 -13.95
CA VAL A 74 -7.38 -1.29 -14.91
C VAL A 74 -6.47 -1.50 -16.11
N ILE A 75 -6.20 -2.76 -16.44
CA ILE A 75 -5.46 -3.13 -17.65
C ILE A 75 -6.45 -3.23 -18.81
N MET A 76 -6.33 -2.32 -19.76
CA MET A 76 -7.19 -2.26 -20.94
C MET A 76 -6.48 -2.92 -22.14
N PRO A 77 -7.03 -3.99 -22.73
CA PRO A 77 -6.43 -4.60 -23.90
C PRO A 77 -6.21 -3.57 -25.02
N ARG A 78 -4.99 -3.51 -25.55
CA ARG A 78 -4.55 -2.61 -26.62
C ARG A 78 -4.60 -1.10 -26.30
N ARG A 79 -5.06 -0.69 -25.11
CA ARG A 79 -5.17 0.72 -24.71
C ARG A 79 -4.24 1.09 -23.57
N GLY A 80 -3.58 0.13 -22.94
CA GLY A 80 -2.63 0.36 -21.84
C GLY A 80 -3.25 0.14 -20.47
N ILE A 81 -2.74 0.85 -19.50
CA ILE A 81 -3.14 0.74 -18.09
C ILE A 81 -3.70 2.08 -17.66
N MET A 82 -4.81 2.09 -16.93
CA MET A 82 -5.46 3.31 -16.46
C MET A 82 -5.68 3.25 -14.95
N VAL A 83 -5.49 4.36 -14.26
CA VAL A 83 -5.85 4.48 -12.84
C VAL A 83 -7.37 4.31 -12.71
N SER A 84 -7.79 3.44 -11.79
CA SER A 84 -9.21 3.16 -11.56
C SER A 84 -9.99 4.41 -11.19
N GLU A 85 -11.20 4.53 -11.72
CA GLU A 85 -12.12 5.59 -11.31
C GLU A 85 -12.70 5.29 -9.93
N ILE A 86 -12.95 6.34 -9.15
CA ILE A 86 -13.56 6.21 -7.82
C ILE A 86 -15.07 6.10 -7.98
N ASN A 87 -15.61 4.93 -7.71
CA ASN A 87 -17.07 4.75 -7.66
C ASN A 87 -17.59 5.17 -6.27
N LEU A 88 -17.92 6.46 -6.13
CA LEU A 88 -18.39 7.02 -4.87
C LEU A 88 -19.60 6.26 -4.29
N ARG A 89 -20.54 5.82 -5.12
CA ARG A 89 -21.72 5.07 -4.66
C ARG A 89 -21.34 3.72 -4.04
N LEU A 90 -20.38 3.02 -4.64
CA LEU A 90 -19.85 1.78 -4.08
C LEU A 90 -19.10 2.03 -2.78
N GLN A 91 -18.29 3.09 -2.74
CA GLN A 91 -17.54 3.47 -1.53
C GLN A 91 -18.47 3.77 -0.35
N LEU A 92 -19.55 4.49 -0.57
CA LEU A 92 -20.53 4.78 0.49
C LEU A 92 -21.19 3.50 1.03
N ARG A 93 -21.55 2.54 0.15
CA ARG A 93 -22.09 1.24 0.59
C ARG A 93 -21.06 0.42 1.37
N LEU A 94 -19.80 0.44 0.95
CA LEU A 94 -18.71 -0.22 1.69
C LEU A 94 -18.49 0.40 3.07
N LEU A 95 -18.62 1.72 3.20
CA LEU A 95 -18.54 2.41 4.50
C LEU A 95 -19.68 1.99 5.46
N GLU A 96 -20.88 1.74 4.95
CA GLU A 96 -21.99 1.23 5.77
C GLU A 96 -21.64 -0.15 6.37
N VAL A 97 -21.18 -1.09 5.53
CA VAL A 97 -20.76 -2.43 5.97
C VAL A 97 -19.59 -2.34 6.94
N ARG A 98 -18.59 -1.54 6.60
CA ARG A 98 -17.39 -1.35 7.41
C ARG A 98 -17.73 -0.82 8.80
N ARG A 99 -18.63 0.15 8.90
CA ARG A 99 -19.07 0.70 10.18
C ARG A 99 -19.64 -0.39 11.11
N GLU A 100 -20.47 -1.27 10.58
CA GLU A 100 -21.07 -2.34 11.39
C GLU A 100 -20.03 -3.41 11.80
N LEU A 101 -19.08 -3.74 10.92
CA LEU A 101 -17.98 -4.63 11.24
C LEU A 101 -17.05 -4.02 12.30
N GLU A 102 -16.65 -2.76 12.15
CA GLU A 102 -15.78 -2.07 13.12
C GLU A 102 -16.46 -1.97 14.51
N ARG A 103 -17.78 -1.71 14.54
CA ARG A 103 -18.54 -1.71 15.81
C ARG A 103 -18.56 -3.09 16.48
N LEU A 104 -18.80 -4.15 15.71
CA LEU A 104 -18.77 -5.50 16.21
C LEU A 104 -17.37 -5.87 16.72
N MET A 105 -16.33 -5.58 15.96
CA MET A 105 -14.95 -5.83 16.35
C MET A 105 -14.58 -5.09 17.63
N ALA A 106 -14.90 -3.82 17.75
CA ALA A 106 -14.65 -3.02 18.94
C ALA A 106 -15.40 -3.55 20.17
N SER A 107 -16.67 -3.96 20.00
CA SER A 107 -17.47 -4.57 21.08
C SER A 107 -16.85 -5.87 21.57
N LEU A 108 -16.48 -6.77 20.66
CA LEU A 108 -15.86 -8.05 21.00
C LEU A 108 -14.47 -7.87 21.62
N ALA A 109 -13.68 -6.90 21.13
CA ALA A 109 -12.39 -6.58 21.73
C ALA A 109 -12.55 -6.06 23.17
N ALA A 110 -13.48 -5.13 23.40
CA ALA A 110 -13.76 -4.60 24.73
C ALA A 110 -14.25 -5.68 25.71
N GLU A 111 -15.03 -6.66 25.24
CA GLU A 111 -15.53 -7.77 26.04
C GLU A 111 -14.41 -8.77 26.42
N ARG A 112 -13.52 -9.07 25.49
CA ARG A 112 -12.52 -10.15 25.60
C ARG A 112 -11.15 -9.69 26.08
N ALA A 113 -10.85 -8.40 25.97
CA ALA A 113 -9.55 -7.84 26.32
C ALA A 113 -9.28 -7.96 27.83
N SER A 114 -8.05 -8.34 28.16
CA SER A 114 -7.50 -8.28 29.51
C SER A 114 -7.42 -6.82 30.01
N PRO A 115 -7.24 -6.61 31.33
CA PRO A 115 -7.03 -5.26 31.86
C PRO A 115 -5.80 -4.55 31.27
N GLU A 116 -4.77 -5.29 30.90
CA GLU A 116 -3.54 -4.78 30.26
C GLU A 116 -3.85 -4.31 28.85
N GLU A 117 -4.45 -5.14 28.01
CA GLU A 117 -4.84 -4.79 26.63
C GLU A 117 -5.82 -3.62 26.59
N ARG A 118 -6.74 -3.51 27.56
CA ARG A 118 -7.64 -2.34 27.65
C ARG A 118 -6.89 -1.03 27.89
N ARG A 119 -5.80 -1.05 28.68
CA ARG A 119 -4.95 0.12 28.87
C ARG A 119 -4.22 0.50 27.59
N GLU A 120 -3.64 -0.49 26.89
CA GLU A 120 -2.98 -0.26 25.60
C GLU A 120 -3.95 0.31 24.56
N PHE A 121 -5.18 -0.20 24.47
CA PHE A 121 -6.21 0.36 23.60
C PHE A 121 -6.57 1.81 23.96
N ALA A 122 -6.66 2.13 25.24
CA ALA A 122 -6.93 3.50 25.69
C ALA A 122 -5.81 4.46 25.28
N GLU A 123 -4.55 4.07 25.46
CA GLU A 123 -3.38 4.88 25.04
C GLU A 123 -3.35 5.10 23.52
N VAL A 124 -3.61 4.05 22.72
CA VAL A 124 -3.71 4.18 21.26
C VAL A 124 -4.86 5.10 20.85
N ALA A 125 -6.01 4.98 21.51
CA ALA A 125 -7.17 5.83 21.22
C ALA A 125 -6.88 7.31 21.53
N GLU A 126 -6.23 7.62 22.65
CA GLU A 126 -5.82 8.98 23.00
C GLU A 126 -4.82 9.54 21.99
N ALA A 127 -3.80 8.74 21.61
CA ALA A 127 -2.82 9.14 20.59
C ALA A 127 -3.48 9.41 19.22
N MET A 128 -4.49 8.63 18.84
CA MET A 128 -5.24 8.86 17.61
C MET A 128 -6.08 10.15 17.66
N LEU A 129 -6.71 10.44 18.80
CA LEU A 129 -7.47 11.69 18.98
C LEU A 129 -6.55 12.93 18.92
N ASP A 130 -5.38 12.83 19.54
CA ASP A 130 -4.37 13.89 19.49
C ASP A 130 -3.82 14.10 18.07
N ALA A 131 -3.51 13.03 17.35
CA ALA A 131 -3.08 13.10 15.95
C ALA A 131 -4.17 13.71 15.05
N ALA A 132 -5.44 13.34 15.25
CA ALA A 132 -6.56 13.93 14.52
C ALA A 132 -6.71 15.43 14.79
N ALA A 133 -6.57 15.84 16.05
CA ALA A 133 -6.63 17.26 16.46
C ALA A 133 -5.49 18.10 15.85
N LYS A 134 -4.32 17.48 15.65
CA LYS A 134 -3.14 18.12 15.01
C LYS A 134 -3.12 18.01 13.49
N ALA A 135 -4.12 17.37 12.88
CA ALA A 135 -4.17 17.03 11.45
C ALA A 135 -2.94 16.21 10.99
N ASP A 136 -2.38 15.39 11.88
CA ASP A 136 -1.27 14.48 11.56
C ASP A 136 -1.81 13.18 10.96
N ASP A 137 -1.99 13.19 9.64
CA ASP A 137 -2.50 12.05 8.89
C ASP A 137 -1.65 10.78 9.02
N ILE A 138 -0.34 10.93 9.25
CA ILE A 138 0.60 9.80 9.34
C ILE A 138 0.43 9.11 10.70
N ALA A 139 0.48 9.87 11.80
CA ALA A 139 0.28 9.33 13.15
C ALA A 139 -1.11 8.71 13.31
N PHE A 140 -2.15 9.33 12.73
CA PHE A 140 -3.51 8.81 12.73
C PHE A 140 -3.63 7.45 12.00
N LYS A 141 -2.98 7.31 10.84
CA LYS A 141 -2.96 6.04 10.08
C LYS A 141 -2.19 4.94 10.81
N ILE A 142 -1.07 5.28 11.47
CA ILE A 142 -0.28 4.32 12.25
C ILE A 142 -1.10 3.81 13.43
N GLY A 143 -1.73 4.67 14.21
CA GLY A 143 -2.58 4.28 15.32
C GLY A 143 -3.71 3.33 14.89
N ARG A 144 -4.32 3.59 13.73
CA ARG A 144 -5.38 2.74 13.15
C ARG A 144 -4.89 1.36 12.70
N ALA A 145 -3.63 1.20 12.37
CA ALA A 145 -3.06 -0.09 11.96
C ALA A 145 -2.76 -1.00 13.16
N HIS A 146 -2.79 -0.49 14.39
CA HIS A 146 -2.51 -1.23 15.62
C HIS A 146 -3.77 -1.67 16.35
N VAL A 147 -4.95 -1.30 15.86
CA VAL A 147 -6.28 -1.72 16.33
C VAL A 147 -6.87 -2.81 15.44
#